data_c67104ee9211f63ba12c11fb07a6ea36
#
_entry.id   c67104ee9211f63ba12c11fb07a6ea36
#
_cell.length_a   1.000
_cell.length_b   1.000
_cell.length_c   1.000
_cell.angle_alpha   90.00
_cell.angle_beta   90.00
_cell.angle_gamma   90.00
#
_symmetry.space_group_name_H-M   'P 1'
#
loop_
_entity.id
_entity.type
_entity.pdbx_description
1 polymer ?
#
loop_
_entity_poly.entity_id
_entity_poly.type
_entity_poly.pdbx_seq_one_letter_code
_entity_poly.pdbx_strand_id
1 'polypeptide(L)'
;MACTSDPSVIHDALSRIQPWQSVAAPISREERLIRIEHARALMAAAGIDALLIGAGPSLQYFTGVGWGMIERLLAMVLPREGDPVLICPAFEAGSLNAVLEIDADVRLWQEHESPYALAASFLDDAGIKLLALDPSLPYAMTDALRKAASSSLAICSAAAVIDGCRMSKSRNELALLRQAKQMTLDVQRQAAAILQPGIAASTVRRFINDAHRAIGSEGSTFCIVLFGRSTSFPHGLPQDDILAEGDMVLIDTGCAVQGYHSDITRSYVFGEPTTKQRFIWNLEQEAQQAAFDAARPGALCEQADDAARRVLQRGGLGPDYQLPGAPHRTGHGIGLSVHEAPYLVRGDRTEMQPGMCFSNEPTIVIPGEFGVRIEDHFFVTPTGAEWFTDRSVSIDKPFA
;
A
#
# COMPACT_ATOMS: atom_id res chain seq x y z
N MET A 1 11.08 -30.52 -21.88
CA MET A 1 9.76 -30.92 -21.36
C MET A 1 9.55 -30.12 -20.09
N ALA A 2 8.59 -29.21 -20.03
CA ALA A 2 8.27 -28.51 -18.82
C ALA A 2 7.76 -29.56 -17.81
N CYS A 3 8.48 -29.75 -16.71
CA CYS A 3 8.01 -30.55 -15.60
C CYS A 3 6.81 -29.82 -15.01
N THR A 4 5.59 -30.32 -15.25
CA THR A 4 4.40 -29.76 -14.63
C THR A 4 4.51 -30.07 -13.13
N SER A 5 4.44 -29.01 -12.31
CA SER A 5 4.32 -29.17 -10.84
C SER A 5 3.27 -30.21 -10.52
N ASP A 6 3.57 -31.11 -9.59
CA ASP A 6 2.62 -32.14 -9.15
C ASP A 6 1.37 -31.44 -8.58
N PRO A 7 0.19 -31.57 -9.21
CA PRO A 7 -1.03 -30.93 -8.74
C PRO A 7 -1.42 -31.32 -7.30
N SER A 8 -0.96 -32.50 -6.84
CA SER A 8 -1.24 -32.96 -5.47
C SER A 8 -0.55 -32.09 -4.42
N VAL A 9 0.69 -31.64 -4.66
CA VAL A 9 1.45 -30.77 -3.74
C VAL A 9 0.76 -29.41 -3.58
N ILE A 10 0.27 -28.84 -4.69
CA ILE A 10 -0.48 -27.58 -4.67
C ILE A 10 -1.79 -27.74 -3.89
N HIS A 11 -2.54 -28.81 -4.17
CA HIS A 11 -3.79 -29.09 -3.49
C HIS A 11 -3.59 -29.31 -1.99
N ASP A 12 -2.58 -30.08 -1.59
CA ASP A 12 -2.26 -30.34 -0.20
C ASP A 12 -1.84 -29.06 0.55
N ALA A 13 -1.06 -28.19 -0.09
CA ALA A 13 -0.67 -26.91 0.51
C ALA A 13 -1.88 -25.99 0.70
N LEU A 14 -2.78 -25.89 -0.28
CA LEU A 14 -4.02 -25.11 -0.15
C LEU A 14 -4.93 -25.66 0.97
N SER A 15 -5.04 -26.98 1.10
CA SER A 15 -5.88 -27.62 2.12
C SER A 15 -5.42 -27.36 3.57
N ARG A 16 -4.15 -26.99 3.77
CA ARG A 16 -3.58 -26.63 5.07
C ARG A 16 -3.94 -25.21 5.51
N ILE A 17 -4.34 -24.36 4.57
CA ILE A 17 -4.71 -22.99 4.88
C ILE A 17 -6.09 -23.00 5.54
N GLN A 18 -6.15 -22.44 6.75
CA GLN A 18 -7.41 -22.28 7.47
C GLN A 18 -7.88 -20.83 7.36
N PRO A 19 -9.20 -20.60 7.23
CA PRO A 19 -9.74 -19.26 7.29
C PRO A 19 -9.32 -18.54 8.57
N TRP A 20 -8.99 -17.24 8.42
CA TRP A 20 -8.51 -16.43 9.53
C TRP A 20 -9.54 -16.34 10.66
N GLN A 21 -9.13 -16.63 11.90
CA GLN A 21 -10.04 -16.71 13.04
C GLN A 21 -10.10 -15.40 13.85
N SER A 22 -9.00 -14.66 13.90
CA SER A 22 -8.89 -13.44 14.72
C SER A 22 -9.17 -12.19 13.88
N VAL A 23 -10.45 -11.96 13.55
CA VAL A 23 -10.87 -10.87 12.68
C VAL A 23 -10.78 -9.53 13.42
N ALA A 24 -10.04 -8.58 12.87
CA ALA A 24 -9.99 -7.20 13.37
C ALA A 24 -11.34 -6.51 13.19
N ALA A 25 -11.69 -5.65 14.15
CA ALA A 25 -12.93 -4.89 14.08
C ALA A 25 -12.91 -3.92 12.88
N PRO A 26 -14.05 -3.73 12.21
CA PRO A 26 -14.17 -2.74 11.15
C PRO A 26 -14.02 -1.31 11.70
N ILE A 27 -13.67 -0.39 10.82
CA ILE A 27 -13.71 1.04 11.15
C ILE A 27 -15.14 1.44 11.40
N SER A 28 -15.40 1.99 12.60
CA SER A 28 -16.76 2.37 12.97
C SER A 28 -17.18 3.70 12.34
N ARG A 29 -18.50 3.95 12.34
CA ARG A 29 -19.07 5.22 11.92
C ARG A 29 -18.53 6.38 12.77
N GLU A 30 -18.42 6.19 14.08
CA GLU A 30 -17.90 7.19 15.00
C GLU A 30 -16.45 7.58 14.64
N GLU A 31 -15.62 6.60 14.29
CA GLU A 31 -14.25 6.86 13.85
C GLU A 31 -14.23 7.65 12.53
N ARG A 32 -15.12 7.37 11.59
CA ARG A 32 -15.24 8.14 10.34
C ARG A 32 -15.65 9.59 10.60
N LEU A 33 -16.56 9.83 11.54
CA LEU A 33 -16.93 11.19 11.93
C LEU A 33 -15.74 11.93 12.56
N ILE A 34 -14.95 11.28 13.39
CA ILE A 34 -13.71 11.85 13.96
C ILE A 34 -12.72 12.23 12.84
N ARG A 35 -12.58 11.38 11.81
CA ARG A 35 -11.74 11.65 10.63
C ARG A 35 -12.21 12.87 9.85
N ILE A 36 -13.52 13.02 9.67
CA ILE A 36 -14.13 14.20 9.03
C ILE A 36 -13.83 15.47 9.83
N GLU A 37 -14.01 15.44 11.15
CA GLU A 37 -13.70 16.61 11.99
C GLU A 37 -12.19 16.95 11.99
N HIS A 38 -11.31 15.94 11.94
CA HIS A 38 -9.88 16.17 11.76
C HIS A 38 -9.57 16.84 10.42
N ALA A 39 -10.17 16.37 9.33
CA ALA A 39 -10.02 17.01 8.02
C ALA A 39 -10.48 18.47 8.04
N ARG A 40 -11.61 18.76 8.68
CA ARG A 40 -12.13 20.12 8.85
C ARG A 40 -11.18 21.05 9.63
N ALA A 41 -10.55 20.51 10.68
CA ALA A 41 -9.55 21.27 11.43
C ALA A 41 -8.33 21.63 10.56
N LEU A 42 -7.85 20.67 9.75
CA LEU A 42 -6.75 20.91 8.80
C LEU A 42 -7.15 21.87 7.69
N MET A 43 -8.37 21.77 7.16
CA MET A 43 -8.91 22.73 6.19
C MET A 43 -8.97 24.15 6.77
N ALA A 44 -9.45 24.29 8.00
CA ALA A 44 -9.53 25.60 8.66
C ALA A 44 -8.13 26.22 8.82
N ALA A 45 -7.14 25.43 9.24
CA ALA A 45 -5.76 25.88 9.36
C ALA A 45 -5.14 26.32 8.01
N ALA A 46 -5.56 25.68 6.90
CA ALA A 46 -5.11 25.98 5.54
C ALA A 46 -5.98 27.01 4.79
N GLY A 47 -7.08 27.49 5.39
CA GLY A 47 -8.01 28.42 4.75
C GLY A 47 -8.81 27.79 3.60
N ILE A 48 -8.96 26.46 3.57
CA ILE A 48 -9.70 25.69 2.56
C ILE A 48 -11.18 25.67 2.94
N ASP A 49 -12.07 25.95 1.98
CA ASP A 49 -13.51 25.98 2.23
C ASP A 49 -14.18 24.60 2.02
N ALA A 50 -13.69 23.81 1.06
CA ALA A 50 -14.19 22.46 0.82
C ALA A 50 -13.10 21.55 0.23
N LEU A 51 -13.27 20.22 0.43
CA LEU A 51 -12.54 19.17 -0.31
C LEU A 51 -13.47 18.54 -1.33
N LEU A 52 -12.95 18.18 -2.50
CA LEU A 52 -13.59 17.23 -3.41
C LEU A 52 -12.72 15.97 -3.48
N ILE A 53 -13.28 14.86 -3.04
CA ILE A 53 -12.61 13.56 -2.91
C ILE A 53 -13.29 12.58 -3.85
N GLY A 54 -12.55 12.10 -4.86
CA GLY A 54 -13.05 11.13 -5.83
C GLY A 54 -13.09 9.71 -5.29
N ALA A 55 -13.70 8.81 -6.06
CA ALA A 55 -13.67 7.38 -5.77
C ALA A 55 -12.23 6.88 -5.55
N GLY A 56 -12.04 5.98 -4.59
CA GLY A 56 -10.73 5.48 -4.22
C GLY A 56 -10.48 5.45 -2.71
N PRO A 57 -9.22 5.26 -2.30
CA PRO A 57 -8.86 5.07 -0.89
C PRO A 57 -9.26 6.23 0.04
N SER A 58 -9.19 7.47 -0.45
CA SER A 58 -9.58 8.64 0.36
C SER A 58 -11.09 8.71 0.56
N LEU A 59 -11.89 8.36 -0.44
CA LEU A 59 -13.35 8.25 -0.28
C LEU A 59 -13.69 7.16 0.74
N GLN A 60 -13.06 5.99 0.62
CA GLN A 60 -13.26 4.88 1.58
C GLN A 60 -12.87 5.30 3.00
N TYR A 61 -11.77 6.04 3.17
CA TYR A 61 -11.29 6.51 4.47
C TYR A 61 -12.36 7.31 5.22
N PHE A 62 -13.03 8.23 4.54
CA PHE A 62 -14.02 9.11 5.16
C PHE A 62 -15.42 8.52 5.23
N THR A 63 -15.82 7.74 4.21
CA THR A 63 -17.23 7.35 4.03
C THR A 63 -17.54 5.87 4.18
N GLY A 64 -16.52 4.99 4.16
CA GLY A 64 -16.69 3.54 4.07
C GLY A 64 -16.85 3.03 2.64
N VAL A 65 -17.11 3.90 1.68
CA VAL A 65 -17.39 3.53 0.29
C VAL A 65 -16.12 3.07 -0.42
N GLY A 66 -15.93 1.77 -0.54
CA GLY A 66 -14.83 1.14 -1.27
C GLY A 66 -15.13 1.06 -2.78
N TRP A 67 -15.02 2.18 -3.48
CA TRP A 67 -15.33 2.30 -4.90
C TRP A 67 -14.09 2.62 -5.71
N GLY A 68 -13.85 1.85 -6.79
CA GLY A 68 -12.74 2.11 -7.70
C GLY A 68 -12.98 3.33 -8.61
N MET A 69 -11.93 4.02 -8.97
CA MET A 69 -12.01 5.13 -9.92
C MET A 69 -12.36 4.62 -11.32
N ILE A 70 -13.42 5.17 -11.90
CA ILE A 70 -13.86 4.92 -13.27
C ILE A 70 -14.06 6.28 -13.99
N GLU A 71 -14.57 6.26 -15.22
CA GLU A 71 -14.84 7.48 -16.01
C GLU A 71 -16.01 8.31 -15.48
N ARG A 72 -16.92 7.68 -14.71
CA ARG A 72 -18.07 8.36 -14.10
C ARG A 72 -17.69 8.97 -12.76
N LEU A 73 -18.05 10.21 -12.54
CA LEU A 73 -17.76 10.90 -11.28
C LEU A 73 -18.64 10.34 -10.14
N LEU A 74 -18.03 9.63 -9.22
CA LEU A 74 -18.50 9.40 -7.87
C LEU A 74 -17.53 10.15 -6.95
N ALA A 75 -18.02 11.12 -6.20
CA ALA A 75 -17.17 11.93 -5.34
C ALA A 75 -17.93 12.44 -4.10
N MET A 76 -17.17 12.69 -3.04
CA MET A 76 -17.66 13.44 -1.89
C MET A 76 -17.14 14.89 -1.98
N VAL A 77 -18.04 15.84 -1.82
CA VAL A 77 -17.67 17.22 -1.43
C VAL A 77 -17.83 17.32 0.07
N LEU A 78 -16.74 17.59 0.76
CA LEU A 78 -16.71 17.84 2.20
C LEU A 78 -16.54 19.34 2.45
N PRO A 79 -17.62 20.08 2.78
CA PRO A 79 -17.49 21.48 3.21
C PRO A 79 -16.81 21.57 4.57
N ARG A 80 -16.14 22.69 4.83
CA ARG A 80 -15.60 22.99 6.18
C ARG A 80 -16.71 23.07 7.22
N GLU A 81 -17.89 23.53 6.84
CA GLU A 81 -19.09 23.58 7.67
C GLU A 81 -20.29 22.99 6.91
N GLY A 82 -21.19 22.30 7.61
CA GLY A 82 -22.34 21.62 7.01
C GLY A 82 -22.09 20.13 6.70
N ASP A 83 -23.08 19.47 6.12
CA ASP A 83 -23.02 18.04 5.85
C ASP A 83 -22.18 17.70 4.62
N PRO A 84 -21.51 16.52 4.58
CA PRO A 84 -20.90 16.00 3.37
C PRO A 84 -21.94 15.80 2.26
N VAL A 85 -21.53 16.03 1.01
CA VAL A 85 -22.39 15.82 -0.17
C VAL A 85 -21.75 14.80 -1.09
N LEU A 86 -22.48 13.73 -1.43
CA LEU A 86 -22.07 12.73 -2.42
C LEU A 86 -22.65 13.10 -3.79
N ILE A 87 -21.80 13.18 -4.79
CA ILE A 87 -22.18 13.30 -6.21
C ILE A 87 -22.12 11.89 -6.80
N CYS A 88 -23.26 11.33 -7.23
CA CYS A 88 -23.36 9.93 -7.60
C CYS A 88 -24.19 9.75 -8.90
N PRO A 89 -23.80 8.83 -9.81
CA PRO A 89 -24.66 8.43 -10.91
C PRO A 89 -25.99 7.89 -10.39
N ALA A 90 -27.12 8.29 -10.94
CA ALA A 90 -28.44 7.94 -10.42
C ALA A 90 -28.68 6.44 -10.40
N PHE A 91 -28.17 5.70 -11.39
CA PHE A 91 -28.33 4.24 -11.45
C PHE A 91 -27.52 3.49 -10.37
N GLU A 92 -26.50 4.14 -9.75
CA GLU A 92 -25.66 3.59 -8.66
C GLU A 92 -26.18 3.96 -7.26
N ALA A 93 -27.26 4.74 -7.14
CA ALA A 93 -27.75 5.22 -5.85
C ALA A 93 -28.04 4.08 -4.85
N GLY A 94 -28.59 2.97 -5.32
CA GLY A 94 -28.87 1.80 -4.47
C GLY A 94 -27.59 1.14 -3.97
N SER A 95 -26.59 0.97 -4.82
CA SER A 95 -25.28 0.40 -4.48
C SER A 95 -24.53 1.31 -3.50
N LEU A 96 -24.55 2.63 -3.73
CA LEU A 96 -23.94 3.60 -2.81
C LEU A 96 -24.58 3.54 -1.43
N ASN A 97 -25.91 3.58 -1.35
CA ASN A 97 -26.63 3.58 -0.07
C ASN A 97 -26.40 2.30 0.74
N ALA A 98 -26.12 1.17 0.09
CA ALA A 98 -25.84 -0.09 0.75
C ALA A 98 -24.46 -0.13 1.48
N VAL A 99 -23.53 0.74 1.09
CA VAL A 99 -22.14 0.73 1.60
C VAL A 99 -21.71 2.05 2.26
N LEU A 100 -22.54 3.09 2.19
CA LEU A 100 -22.26 4.39 2.81
C LEU A 100 -22.43 4.31 4.33
N GLU A 101 -21.39 4.59 5.07
CA GLU A 101 -21.36 4.46 6.54
C GLU A 101 -21.42 5.80 7.28
N ILE A 102 -21.70 6.89 6.60
CA ILE A 102 -21.91 8.22 7.18
C ILE A 102 -23.23 8.83 6.71
N ASP A 103 -23.75 9.82 7.43
CA ASP A 103 -24.83 10.64 6.89
C ASP A 103 -24.26 11.64 5.89
N ALA A 104 -24.90 11.76 4.74
CA ALA A 104 -24.54 12.72 3.70
C ALA A 104 -25.76 13.05 2.82
N ASP A 105 -25.78 14.25 2.25
CA ASP A 105 -26.68 14.57 1.14
C ASP A 105 -26.21 13.87 -0.14
N VAL A 106 -27.11 13.11 -0.81
CA VAL A 106 -26.75 12.37 -2.04
C VAL A 106 -27.41 13.05 -3.23
N ARG A 107 -26.59 13.68 -4.06
CA ARG A 107 -27.03 14.34 -5.29
C ARG A 107 -26.78 13.44 -6.50
N LEU A 108 -27.85 13.14 -7.20
CA LEU A 108 -27.83 12.19 -8.31
C LEU A 108 -27.77 12.92 -9.64
N TRP A 109 -27.03 12.35 -10.60
CA TRP A 109 -26.98 12.81 -11.99
C TRP A 109 -27.30 11.68 -12.95
N GLN A 110 -27.98 12.01 -14.06
CA GLN A 110 -28.33 11.08 -15.12
C GLN A 110 -27.23 11.02 -16.18
N GLU A 111 -27.14 9.94 -16.95
CA GLU A 111 -26.10 9.71 -17.97
C GLU A 111 -25.97 10.85 -19.01
N HIS A 112 -27.03 11.61 -19.26
CA HIS A 112 -27.03 12.77 -20.17
C HIS A 112 -26.72 14.11 -19.48
N GLU A 113 -26.55 14.12 -18.17
CA GLU A 113 -26.27 15.31 -17.37
C GLU A 113 -24.76 15.42 -17.05
N SER A 114 -24.31 16.61 -16.71
CA SER A 114 -22.94 16.85 -16.28
C SER A 114 -22.82 16.74 -14.75
N PRO A 115 -22.12 15.73 -14.23
CA PRO A 115 -21.85 15.66 -12.80
C PRO A 115 -21.02 16.84 -12.30
N TYR A 116 -20.21 17.41 -13.17
CA TYR A 116 -19.36 18.58 -12.86
C TYR A 116 -20.19 19.85 -12.74
N ALA A 117 -21.24 20.02 -13.55
CA ALA A 117 -22.19 21.12 -13.39
C ALA A 117 -22.96 21.00 -12.08
N LEU A 118 -23.37 19.77 -11.72
CA LEU A 118 -24.05 19.49 -10.45
C LEU A 118 -23.15 19.83 -9.24
N ALA A 119 -21.88 19.41 -9.30
CA ALA A 119 -20.89 19.74 -8.26
C ALA A 119 -20.65 21.25 -8.20
N ALA A 120 -20.47 21.93 -9.34
CA ALA A 120 -20.23 23.36 -9.43
C ALA A 120 -21.43 24.19 -8.87
N SER A 121 -22.67 23.78 -9.18
CA SER A 121 -23.86 24.43 -8.63
C SER A 121 -23.86 24.33 -7.08
N PHE A 122 -23.55 23.18 -6.53
CA PHE A 122 -23.45 23.03 -5.07
C PHE A 122 -22.36 23.95 -4.48
N LEU A 123 -21.18 24.02 -5.10
CA LEU A 123 -20.08 24.86 -4.62
C LEU A 123 -20.45 26.35 -4.63
N ASP A 124 -21.15 26.80 -5.68
CA ASP A 124 -21.62 28.19 -5.78
C ASP A 124 -22.71 28.49 -4.73
N ASP A 125 -23.70 27.61 -4.57
CA ASP A 125 -24.78 27.75 -3.58
C ASP A 125 -24.26 27.76 -2.15
N ALA A 126 -23.22 26.96 -1.87
CA ALA A 126 -22.56 26.92 -0.55
C ALA A 126 -21.55 28.06 -0.35
N GLY A 127 -21.33 28.91 -1.34
CA GLY A 127 -20.41 30.05 -1.25
C GLY A 127 -18.94 29.68 -1.17
N ILE A 128 -18.54 28.48 -1.65
CA ILE A 128 -17.18 27.98 -1.63
C ILE A 128 -16.30 28.82 -2.56
N LYS A 129 -15.18 29.31 -2.07
CA LYS A 129 -14.20 30.14 -2.82
C LYS A 129 -12.89 29.42 -3.07
N LEU A 130 -12.46 28.56 -2.13
CA LEU A 130 -11.25 27.73 -2.26
C LEU A 130 -11.61 26.25 -2.10
N LEU A 131 -11.56 25.52 -3.23
CA LEU A 131 -11.78 24.09 -3.29
C LEU A 131 -10.43 23.36 -3.38
N ALA A 132 -10.19 22.40 -2.47
CA ALA A 132 -9.05 21.50 -2.60
C ALA A 132 -9.48 20.16 -3.21
N LEU A 133 -8.75 19.71 -4.23
CA LEU A 133 -9.02 18.47 -4.95
C LEU A 133 -8.11 17.34 -4.49
N ASP A 134 -8.70 16.15 -4.36
CA ASP A 134 -7.95 14.91 -4.16
C ASP A 134 -6.87 14.76 -5.24
N PRO A 135 -5.58 14.59 -4.87
CA PRO A 135 -4.49 14.45 -5.84
C PRO A 135 -4.64 13.24 -6.78
N SER A 136 -5.40 12.23 -6.37
CA SER A 136 -5.67 11.04 -7.18
C SER A 136 -6.74 11.24 -8.25
N LEU A 137 -7.44 12.39 -8.22
CA LEU A 137 -8.49 12.67 -9.20
C LEU A 137 -7.88 12.83 -10.60
N PRO A 138 -8.38 12.11 -11.63
CA PRO A 138 -7.89 12.25 -12.99
C PRO A 138 -7.94 13.69 -13.49
N TYR A 139 -6.89 14.11 -14.21
CA TYR A 139 -6.84 15.47 -14.79
C TYR A 139 -8.08 15.80 -15.62
N ALA A 140 -8.61 14.83 -16.38
CA ALA A 140 -9.82 15.04 -17.17
C ALA A 140 -11.04 15.46 -16.32
N MET A 141 -11.20 14.88 -15.13
CA MET A 141 -12.25 15.24 -14.18
C MET A 141 -12.00 16.62 -13.57
N THR A 142 -10.77 16.90 -13.19
CA THR A 142 -10.35 18.21 -12.68
C THR A 142 -10.60 19.32 -13.71
N ASP A 143 -10.23 19.09 -14.98
CA ASP A 143 -10.43 20.07 -16.07
C ASP A 143 -11.93 20.27 -16.39
N ALA A 144 -12.72 19.20 -16.37
CA ALA A 144 -14.17 19.27 -16.56
C ALA A 144 -14.86 20.07 -15.43
N LEU A 145 -14.46 19.84 -14.17
CA LEU A 145 -14.95 20.60 -13.03
C LEU A 145 -14.57 22.09 -13.16
N ARG A 146 -13.32 22.39 -13.50
CA ARG A 146 -12.83 23.75 -13.68
C ARG A 146 -13.60 24.51 -14.77
N LYS A 147 -13.98 23.82 -15.85
CA LYS A 147 -14.80 24.41 -16.93
C LYS A 147 -16.26 24.65 -16.54
N ALA A 148 -16.80 23.82 -15.65
CA ALA A 148 -18.18 23.94 -15.17
C ALA A 148 -18.32 24.97 -14.03
N ALA A 149 -17.27 25.18 -13.25
CA ALA A 149 -17.29 26.04 -12.07
C ALA A 149 -17.21 27.54 -12.44
N SER A 150 -17.67 28.38 -11.50
CA SER A 150 -17.51 29.83 -11.57
C SER A 150 -16.04 30.22 -11.67
N SER A 151 -15.75 31.29 -12.44
CA SER A 151 -14.42 31.85 -12.56
C SER A 151 -13.86 32.40 -11.23
N SER A 152 -14.68 32.55 -10.22
CA SER A 152 -14.31 32.99 -8.88
C SER A 152 -13.83 31.85 -7.99
N LEU A 153 -14.03 30.58 -8.39
CA LEU A 153 -13.58 29.42 -7.64
C LEU A 153 -12.06 29.22 -7.82
N ALA A 154 -11.32 29.32 -6.73
CA ALA A 154 -9.92 28.92 -6.71
C ALA A 154 -9.80 27.42 -6.41
N ILE A 155 -8.83 26.74 -7.05
CA ILE A 155 -8.58 25.31 -6.89
C ILE A 155 -7.15 25.09 -6.43
N CYS A 156 -6.96 24.22 -5.42
CA CYS A 156 -5.66 23.80 -4.93
C CYS A 156 -5.63 22.26 -4.71
N SER A 157 -4.48 21.73 -4.29
CA SER A 157 -4.35 20.30 -3.92
C SER A 157 -4.84 20.06 -2.50
N ALA A 158 -5.57 18.97 -2.29
CA ALA A 158 -5.98 18.47 -0.98
C ALA A 158 -4.89 17.62 -0.30
N ALA A 159 -3.72 17.42 -0.92
CA ALA A 159 -2.69 16.49 -0.43
C ALA A 159 -2.38 16.72 1.05
N ALA A 160 -2.10 17.96 1.47
CA ALA A 160 -1.74 18.25 2.86
C ALA A 160 -2.84 17.86 3.87
N VAL A 161 -4.11 17.99 3.51
CA VAL A 161 -5.24 17.60 4.36
C VAL A 161 -5.42 16.07 4.36
N ILE A 162 -5.43 15.45 3.19
CA ILE A 162 -5.63 14.00 3.04
C ILE A 162 -4.48 13.23 3.69
N ASP A 163 -3.24 13.62 3.42
CA ASP A 163 -2.05 12.99 4.00
C ASP A 163 -2.02 13.23 5.51
N GLY A 164 -2.32 14.46 5.97
CA GLY A 164 -2.44 14.78 7.39
C GLY A 164 -3.45 13.91 8.15
N CYS A 165 -4.53 13.49 7.47
CA CYS A 165 -5.50 12.56 8.04
C CYS A 165 -5.02 11.09 8.00
N ARG A 166 -4.39 10.65 6.89
CA ARG A 166 -4.13 9.23 6.61
C ARG A 166 -2.78 8.73 7.09
N MET A 167 -1.76 9.62 7.21
CA MET A 167 -0.41 9.20 7.59
C MET A 167 -0.35 8.49 8.95
N SER A 168 -1.02 9.02 9.98
CA SER A 168 -1.05 8.44 11.32
C SER A 168 -2.27 7.54 11.49
N LYS A 169 -2.04 6.25 11.67
CA LYS A 169 -3.09 5.22 11.77
C LYS A 169 -3.66 5.16 13.18
N SER A 170 -4.97 5.01 13.26
CA SER A 170 -5.66 4.70 14.50
C SER A 170 -5.34 3.28 14.99
N ARG A 171 -5.73 2.96 16.22
CA ARG A 171 -5.58 1.60 16.77
C ARG A 171 -6.32 0.55 15.93
N ASN A 172 -7.50 0.90 15.39
CA ASN A 172 -8.29 -0.02 14.57
C ASN A 172 -7.62 -0.24 13.20
N GLU A 173 -7.09 0.82 12.58
CA GLU A 173 -6.33 0.71 11.33
C GLU A 173 -5.07 -0.16 11.51
N LEU A 174 -4.33 0.02 12.63
CA LEU A 174 -3.17 -0.82 12.95
C LEU A 174 -3.55 -2.30 13.11
N ALA A 175 -4.71 -2.59 13.68
CA ALA A 175 -5.19 -3.98 13.83
C ALA A 175 -5.53 -4.62 12.47
N LEU A 176 -6.19 -3.87 11.56
CA LEU A 176 -6.49 -4.32 10.19
C LEU A 176 -5.22 -4.56 9.37
N LEU A 177 -4.25 -3.63 9.45
CA LEU A 177 -2.94 -3.78 8.81
C LEU A 177 -2.17 -4.99 9.35
N ARG A 178 -2.19 -5.23 10.66
CA ARG A 178 -1.53 -6.39 11.28
C ARG A 178 -2.14 -7.69 10.79
N GLN A 179 -3.47 -7.77 10.75
CA GLN A 179 -4.17 -8.94 10.22
C GLN A 179 -3.78 -9.24 8.77
N ALA A 180 -3.84 -8.25 7.87
CA ALA A 180 -3.49 -8.43 6.46
C ALA A 180 -2.05 -8.95 6.29
N LYS A 181 -1.09 -8.41 7.08
CA LYS A 181 0.32 -8.80 7.02
C LYS A 181 0.56 -10.23 7.54
N GLN A 182 -0.09 -10.62 8.62
CA GLN A 182 0.00 -11.97 9.14
C GLN A 182 -0.60 -13.00 8.17
N MET A 183 -1.76 -12.70 7.57
CA MET A 183 -2.37 -13.53 6.52
C MET A 183 -1.40 -13.72 5.34
N THR A 184 -0.75 -12.65 4.89
CA THR A 184 0.22 -12.72 3.78
C THR A 184 1.46 -13.55 4.14
N LEU A 185 1.98 -13.45 5.37
CA LEU A 185 3.10 -14.30 5.82
C LEU A 185 2.72 -15.79 5.83
N ASP A 186 1.52 -16.12 6.28
CA ASP A 186 1.05 -17.51 6.27
C ASP A 186 0.91 -18.03 4.83
N VAL A 187 0.42 -17.21 3.92
CA VAL A 187 0.34 -17.54 2.49
C VAL A 187 1.74 -17.72 1.89
N GLN A 188 2.69 -16.84 2.18
CA GLN A 188 4.07 -16.98 1.69
C GLN A 188 4.75 -18.25 2.22
N ARG A 189 4.50 -18.62 3.47
CA ARG A 189 5.01 -19.88 4.05
C ARG A 189 4.49 -21.10 3.28
N GLN A 190 3.21 -21.10 2.89
CA GLN A 190 2.64 -22.18 2.05
C GLN A 190 3.15 -22.12 0.61
N ALA A 191 3.40 -20.92 0.07
CA ALA A 191 4.00 -20.77 -1.25
C ALA A 191 5.42 -21.34 -1.31
N ALA A 192 6.22 -21.16 -0.26
CA ALA A 192 7.53 -21.79 -0.17
C ALA A 192 7.44 -23.34 -0.15
N ALA A 193 6.39 -23.90 0.43
CA ALA A 193 6.21 -25.36 0.53
C ALA A 193 5.87 -26.04 -0.81
N ILE A 194 5.39 -25.29 -1.82
CA ILE A 194 5.10 -25.85 -3.16
C ILE A 194 6.27 -25.74 -4.14
N LEU A 195 7.36 -25.05 -3.75
CA LEU A 195 8.51 -24.86 -4.64
C LEU A 195 9.20 -26.21 -4.94
N GLN A 196 9.45 -26.44 -6.20
CA GLN A 196 10.18 -27.59 -6.71
C GLN A 196 10.89 -27.23 -8.01
N PRO A 197 11.97 -27.93 -8.39
CA PRO A 197 12.67 -27.64 -9.65
C PRO A 197 11.70 -27.73 -10.83
N GLY A 198 11.73 -26.75 -11.72
CA GLY A 198 10.89 -26.70 -12.90
C GLY A 198 9.51 -26.06 -12.70
N ILE A 199 9.13 -25.63 -11.48
CA ILE A 199 7.89 -24.87 -11.27
C ILE A 199 8.00 -23.50 -11.91
N ALA A 200 6.93 -23.07 -12.60
CA ALA A 200 6.86 -21.75 -13.20
C ALA A 200 6.41 -20.69 -12.17
N ALA A 201 6.97 -19.49 -12.23
CA ALA A 201 6.59 -18.36 -11.39
C ALA A 201 5.09 -18.04 -11.49
N SER A 202 4.50 -18.15 -12.70
CA SER A 202 3.06 -17.99 -12.91
C SER A 202 2.21 -19.01 -12.16
N THR A 203 2.72 -20.22 -11.94
CA THR A 203 2.03 -21.24 -11.13
C THR A 203 2.03 -20.86 -9.66
N VAL A 204 3.17 -20.35 -9.15
CA VAL A 204 3.28 -19.87 -7.76
C VAL A 204 2.40 -18.63 -7.55
N ARG A 205 2.35 -17.71 -8.50
CA ARG A 205 1.42 -16.53 -8.43
C ARG A 205 -0.04 -16.95 -8.33
N ARG A 206 -0.48 -17.93 -9.13
CA ARG A 206 -1.87 -18.45 -9.02
C ARG A 206 -2.14 -19.07 -7.65
N PHE A 207 -1.22 -19.91 -7.18
CA PHE A 207 -1.31 -20.50 -5.85
C PHE A 207 -1.45 -19.43 -4.75
N ILE A 208 -0.60 -18.39 -4.76
CA ILE A 208 -0.62 -17.29 -3.77
C ILE A 208 -1.99 -16.58 -3.78
N ASN A 209 -2.54 -16.29 -4.98
CA ASN A 209 -3.87 -15.67 -5.07
C ASN A 209 -4.98 -16.57 -4.51
N ASP A 210 -4.96 -17.87 -4.81
CA ASP A 210 -5.93 -18.82 -4.29
C ASP A 210 -5.76 -19.02 -2.77
N ALA A 211 -4.52 -19.01 -2.29
CA ALA A 211 -4.17 -19.09 -0.87
C ALA A 211 -4.68 -17.85 -0.08
N HIS A 212 -4.52 -16.64 -0.63
CA HIS A 212 -5.10 -15.44 -0.05
C HIS A 212 -6.63 -15.52 0.04
N ARG A 213 -7.31 -16.10 -0.96
CA ARG A 213 -8.76 -16.34 -0.90
C ARG A 213 -9.11 -17.38 0.15
N ALA A 214 -8.35 -18.48 0.22
CA ALA A 214 -8.59 -19.53 1.19
C ALA A 214 -8.43 -19.07 2.64
N ILE A 215 -7.49 -18.16 2.92
CA ILE A 215 -7.30 -17.58 4.25
C ILE A 215 -8.37 -16.54 4.62
N GLY A 216 -9.18 -16.07 3.65
CA GLY A 216 -10.32 -15.19 3.89
C GLY A 216 -10.17 -13.76 3.40
N SER A 217 -9.20 -13.45 2.53
CA SER A 217 -9.14 -12.18 1.80
C SER A 217 -9.82 -12.28 0.42
N GLU A 218 -9.94 -11.17 -0.29
CA GLU A 218 -10.50 -11.15 -1.65
C GLU A 218 -9.51 -11.69 -2.72
N GLY A 219 -8.33 -12.08 -2.32
CA GLY A 219 -7.22 -12.52 -3.15
C GLY A 219 -6.01 -11.61 -2.99
N SER A 220 -5.02 -11.81 -3.85
CA SER A 220 -3.83 -10.95 -3.87
C SER A 220 -4.17 -9.59 -4.49
N THR A 221 -3.77 -8.50 -3.84
CA THR A 221 -3.85 -7.16 -4.43
C THR A 221 -2.78 -6.93 -5.49
N PHE A 222 -1.65 -7.59 -5.30
CA PHE A 222 -0.56 -7.75 -6.28
C PHE A 222 0.24 -9.00 -5.94
N CYS A 223 1.04 -9.50 -6.89
CA CYS A 223 1.88 -10.67 -6.67
C CYS A 223 3.04 -10.71 -7.67
N ILE A 224 4.26 -10.55 -7.17
CA ILE A 224 5.52 -10.67 -7.88
C ILE A 224 6.20 -11.95 -7.42
N VAL A 225 6.56 -12.82 -8.36
CA VAL A 225 7.33 -14.05 -8.09
C VAL A 225 8.45 -14.09 -9.10
N LEU A 226 9.70 -14.08 -8.63
CA LEU A 226 10.91 -14.01 -9.43
C LEU A 226 11.90 -15.09 -8.99
N PHE A 227 12.61 -15.67 -9.97
CA PHE A 227 13.63 -16.68 -9.71
C PHE A 227 14.97 -16.30 -10.36
N GLY A 228 16.06 -16.65 -9.69
CA GLY A 228 17.41 -16.49 -10.18
C GLY A 228 17.71 -15.06 -10.62
N ARG A 229 18.15 -14.92 -11.90
CA ARG A 229 18.54 -13.63 -12.46
C ARG A 229 17.40 -12.59 -12.48
N SER A 230 16.14 -13.02 -12.65
CA SER A 230 15.01 -12.09 -12.69
C SER A 230 14.83 -11.32 -11.40
N THR A 231 15.33 -11.81 -10.27
CA THR A 231 15.31 -11.10 -8.99
C THR A 231 16.15 -9.82 -9.00
N SER A 232 17.09 -9.66 -9.98
CA SER A 232 17.83 -8.41 -10.17
C SER A 232 17.02 -7.28 -10.83
N PHE A 233 15.78 -7.53 -11.19
CA PHE A 233 14.84 -6.55 -11.71
C PHE A 233 13.68 -6.38 -10.72
N PRO A 234 13.51 -5.24 -10.06
CA PRO A 234 12.57 -5.09 -8.93
C PRO A 234 11.13 -5.55 -9.20
N HIS A 235 10.65 -5.39 -10.43
CA HIS A 235 9.31 -5.86 -10.85
C HIS A 235 9.37 -7.04 -11.83
N GLY A 236 10.55 -7.65 -12.01
CA GLY A 236 10.76 -8.79 -12.89
C GLY A 236 10.88 -8.45 -14.37
N LEU A 237 10.87 -9.50 -15.16
CA LEU A 237 10.91 -9.46 -16.62
C LEU A 237 9.60 -10.01 -17.19
N PRO A 238 9.28 -9.75 -18.48
CA PRO A 238 8.07 -10.27 -19.11
C PRO A 238 8.02 -11.80 -19.24
N GLN A 239 9.19 -12.47 -19.18
CA GLN A 239 9.28 -13.93 -19.26
C GLN A 239 8.76 -14.57 -17.98
N ASP A 240 8.15 -15.75 -18.11
CA ASP A 240 7.77 -16.57 -16.97
C ASP A 240 9.00 -17.37 -16.49
N ASP A 241 9.47 -17.06 -15.29
CA ASP A 241 10.65 -17.73 -14.73
C ASP A 241 10.35 -19.19 -14.37
N ILE A 242 11.35 -20.04 -14.58
CA ILE A 242 11.31 -21.46 -14.19
C ILE A 242 12.36 -21.68 -13.11
N LEU A 243 11.93 -22.18 -11.96
CA LEU A 243 12.79 -22.38 -10.79
C LEU A 243 13.83 -23.48 -11.02
N ALA A 244 15.07 -23.17 -10.73
CA ALA A 244 16.19 -24.11 -10.71
C ALA A 244 16.87 -24.15 -9.34
N GLU A 245 17.60 -25.24 -9.08
CA GLU A 245 18.42 -25.39 -7.88
C GLU A 245 19.48 -24.29 -7.78
N GLY A 246 19.61 -23.65 -6.62
CA GLY A 246 20.54 -22.55 -6.38
C GLY A 246 19.99 -21.16 -6.74
N ASP A 247 18.79 -21.09 -7.32
CA ASP A 247 18.15 -19.81 -7.63
C ASP A 247 17.80 -19.01 -6.37
N MET A 248 18.05 -17.70 -6.44
CA MET A 248 17.40 -16.77 -5.52
C MET A 248 15.90 -16.75 -5.86
N VAL A 249 15.07 -16.95 -4.86
CA VAL A 249 13.61 -16.78 -4.90
C VAL A 249 13.29 -15.43 -4.28
N LEU A 250 12.49 -14.63 -4.97
CA LEU A 250 11.91 -13.40 -4.44
C LEU A 250 10.40 -13.48 -4.65
N ILE A 251 9.66 -13.48 -3.55
CA ILE A 251 8.20 -13.40 -3.56
C ILE A 251 7.79 -12.14 -2.82
N ASP A 252 7.09 -11.27 -3.56
CA ASP A 252 6.59 -10.01 -3.07
C ASP A 252 5.08 -9.96 -3.36
N THR A 253 4.27 -9.91 -2.30
CA THR A 253 2.81 -10.00 -2.43
C THR A 253 2.09 -9.40 -1.23
N GLY A 254 0.85 -9.04 -1.48
CA GLY A 254 -0.05 -8.56 -0.46
C GLY A 254 -1.51 -8.89 -0.72
N CYS A 255 -2.30 -8.77 0.33
CA CYS A 255 -3.76 -8.79 0.28
C CYS A 255 -4.32 -7.56 1.00
N ALA A 256 -5.62 -7.42 1.01
CA ALA A 256 -6.30 -6.38 1.77
C ALA A 256 -7.32 -6.97 2.74
N VAL A 257 -7.46 -6.34 3.90
CA VAL A 257 -8.52 -6.59 4.87
C VAL A 257 -9.28 -5.28 5.06
N GLN A 258 -10.52 -5.24 4.64
CA GLN A 258 -11.35 -4.02 4.63
C GLN A 258 -10.67 -2.81 3.96
N GLY A 259 -9.92 -3.07 2.87
CA GLY A 259 -9.17 -2.08 2.12
C GLY A 259 -7.78 -1.74 2.69
N TYR A 260 -7.41 -2.21 3.89
CA TYR A 260 -6.07 -2.02 4.45
C TYR A 260 -5.11 -3.09 3.93
N HIS A 261 -4.02 -2.64 3.32
CA HIS A 261 -3.10 -3.49 2.57
C HIS A 261 -2.00 -4.12 3.41
N SER A 262 -1.60 -5.32 3.04
CA SER A 262 -0.28 -5.87 3.30
C SER A 262 0.60 -5.73 2.07
N ASP A 263 1.90 -5.72 2.33
CA ASP A 263 2.98 -5.70 1.35
C ASP A 263 4.18 -6.37 2.01
N ILE A 264 4.57 -7.55 1.57
CA ILE A 264 5.61 -8.35 2.23
C ILE A 264 6.47 -9.02 1.17
N THR A 265 7.77 -8.78 1.23
CA THR A 265 8.75 -9.49 0.39
C THR A 265 9.57 -10.46 1.22
N ARG A 266 9.76 -11.66 0.69
CA ARG A 266 10.73 -12.65 1.19
C ARG A 266 11.68 -13.05 0.08
N SER A 267 12.99 -12.95 0.37
CA SER A 267 14.04 -13.51 -0.47
C SER A 267 14.77 -14.63 0.24
N TYR A 268 14.99 -15.73 -0.45
CA TYR A 268 15.73 -16.92 0.03
C TYR A 268 16.26 -17.71 -1.16
N VAL A 269 17.09 -18.72 -0.93
CA VAL A 269 17.62 -19.57 -2.00
C VAL A 269 16.88 -20.90 -2.03
N PHE A 270 16.51 -21.35 -3.22
CA PHE A 270 16.00 -22.69 -3.42
C PHE A 270 17.19 -23.66 -3.48
N GLY A 271 17.45 -24.40 -2.41
CA GLY A 271 18.65 -25.22 -2.20
C GLY A 271 19.70 -24.52 -1.33
N GLU A 272 20.98 -24.79 -1.57
CA GLU A 272 22.08 -24.27 -0.77
C GLU A 272 22.56 -22.90 -1.28
N PRO A 273 22.51 -21.84 -0.46
CA PRO A 273 22.99 -20.53 -0.85
C PRO A 273 24.51 -20.48 -0.99
N THR A 274 24.98 -19.85 -2.03
CA THR A 274 26.40 -19.52 -2.19
C THR A 274 26.87 -18.50 -1.12
N THR A 275 28.18 -18.43 -0.89
CA THR A 275 28.78 -17.43 0.02
C THR A 275 28.37 -16.01 -0.35
N LYS A 276 28.30 -15.70 -1.67
CA LYS A 276 27.90 -14.36 -2.16
C LYS A 276 26.44 -14.07 -1.87
N GLN A 277 25.53 -15.01 -2.14
CA GLN A 277 24.10 -14.86 -1.86
C GLN A 277 23.87 -14.63 -0.35
N ARG A 278 24.53 -15.40 0.50
CA ARG A 278 24.44 -15.26 1.95
C ARG A 278 24.98 -13.89 2.43
N PHE A 279 26.11 -13.46 1.88
CA PHE A 279 26.68 -12.15 2.21
C PHE A 279 25.74 -11.00 1.83
N ILE A 280 25.19 -11.00 0.63
CA ILE A 280 24.28 -9.96 0.13
C ILE A 280 22.97 -9.97 0.93
N TRP A 281 22.42 -11.15 1.23
CA TRP A 281 21.21 -11.28 2.03
C TRP A 281 21.39 -10.72 3.45
N ASN A 282 22.52 -11.03 4.10
CA ASN A 282 22.82 -10.52 5.44
C ASN A 282 23.00 -9.00 5.43
N LEU A 283 23.63 -8.47 4.38
CA LEU A 283 23.81 -7.02 4.22
C LEU A 283 22.47 -6.29 4.03
N GLU A 284 21.53 -6.90 3.31
CA GLU A 284 20.18 -6.39 3.17
C GLU A 284 19.45 -6.37 4.51
N GLN A 285 19.55 -7.45 5.28
CA GLN A 285 18.94 -7.53 6.62
C GLN A 285 19.54 -6.47 7.57
N GLU A 286 20.87 -6.24 7.50
CA GLU A 286 21.51 -5.16 8.27
C GLU A 286 20.99 -3.78 7.85
N ALA A 287 20.78 -3.55 6.54
CA ALA A 287 20.26 -2.29 6.03
C ALA A 287 18.82 -2.06 6.50
N GLN A 288 17.95 -3.11 6.44
CA GLN A 288 16.60 -3.08 6.97
C GLN A 288 16.58 -2.75 8.47
N GLN A 289 17.47 -3.38 9.26
CA GLN A 289 17.57 -3.11 10.69
C GLN A 289 18.04 -1.68 10.97
N ALA A 290 19.00 -1.16 10.21
CA ALA A 290 19.50 0.20 10.39
C ALA A 290 18.42 1.26 10.09
N ALA A 291 17.57 1.04 9.07
CA ALA A 291 16.44 1.90 8.79
C ALA A 291 15.41 1.89 9.94
N PHE A 292 15.10 0.70 10.46
CA PHE A 292 14.21 0.55 11.61
C PHE A 292 14.75 1.24 12.88
N ASP A 293 16.03 1.09 13.20
CA ASP A 293 16.66 1.70 14.38
C ASP A 293 16.68 3.24 14.30
N ALA A 294 16.67 3.78 13.06
CA ALA A 294 16.57 5.23 12.83
C ALA A 294 15.13 5.75 12.99
N ALA A 295 14.12 4.87 12.89
CA ALA A 295 12.71 5.25 12.94
C ALA A 295 12.26 5.48 14.40
N ARG A 296 11.95 6.74 14.71
CA ARG A 296 11.45 7.16 16.04
C ARG A 296 10.67 8.47 15.90
N PRO A 297 9.82 8.82 16.87
CA PRO A 297 9.14 10.12 16.87
C PRO A 297 10.13 11.29 16.73
N GLY A 298 9.82 12.22 15.83
CA GLY A 298 10.62 13.40 15.53
C GLY A 298 11.80 13.18 14.59
N ALA A 299 12.14 11.93 14.23
CA ALA A 299 13.12 11.66 13.17
C ALA A 299 12.52 12.01 11.80
N LEU A 300 13.35 12.51 10.88
CA LEU A 300 12.93 12.74 9.50
C LEU A 300 12.90 11.42 8.72
N CYS A 301 11.92 11.26 7.84
CA CYS A 301 11.78 10.04 7.03
C CYS A 301 13.03 9.74 6.19
N GLU A 302 13.72 10.76 5.67
CA GLU A 302 15.00 10.61 4.94
C GLU A 302 16.10 9.96 5.79
N GLN A 303 16.07 10.08 7.12
CA GLN A 303 17.10 9.52 7.99
C GLN A 303 17.10 7.99 8.03
N ALA A 304 15.96 7.36 7.84
CA ALA A 304 15.84 5.90 7.70
C ALA A 304 16.48 5.43 6.38
N ASP A 305 16.21 6.10 5.26
CA ASP A 305 16.85 5.80 3.97
C ASP A 305 18.39 5.99 4.06
N ASP A 306 18.84 7.08 4.66
CA ASP A 306 20.26 7.34 4.87
C ASP A 306 20.93 6.26 5.74
N ALA A 307 20.24 5.74 6.75
CA ALA A 307 20.76 4.69 7.61
C ALA A 307 20.98 3.38 6.85
N ALA A 308 19.97 2.95 6.06
CA ALA A 308 20.08 1.77 5.19
C ALA A 308 21.22 1.93 4.18
N ARG A 309 21.26 3.04 3.43
CA ARG A 309 22.29 3.30 2.42
C ARG A 309 23.71 3.32 2.99
N ARG A 310 23.92 3.84 4.21
CA ARG A 310 25.22 3.77 4.88
C ARG A 310 25.69 2.35 5.16
N VAL A 311 24.77 1.42 5.46
CA VAL A 311 25.11 0.00 5.61
C VAL A 311 25.58 -0.56 4.26
N LEU A 312 24.83 -0.34 3.19
CA LEU A 312 25.19 -0.82 1.87
C LEU A 312 26.55 -0.29 1.39
N GLN A 313 26.82 0.99 1.61
CA GLN A 313 28.10 1.60 1.26
C GLN A 313 29.29 1.00 2.04
N ARG A 314 29.12 0.72 3.34
CA ARG A 314 30.13 -0.01 4.12
C ARG A 314 30.36 -1.43 3.61
N GLY A 315 29.32 -2.06 3.06
CA GLY A 315 29.39 -3.35 2.39
C GLY A 315 30.00 -3.30 0.98
N GLY A 316 30.42 -2.13 0.49
CA GLY A 316 31.03 -1.95 -0.82
C GLY A 316 30.04 -1.79 -1.98
N LEU A 317 28.78 -1.46 -1.69
CA LEU A 317 27.71 -1.27 -2.68
C LEU A 317 27.32 0.21 -2.79
N GLY A 318 26.80 0.59 -3.97
CA GLY A 318 26.46 1.98 -4.26
C GLY A 318 27.67 2.83 -4.61
N PRO A 319 27.72 4.14 -4.30
CA PRO A 319 26.80 4.96 -3.48
C PRO A 319 25.45 5.30 -4.15
N ASP A 320 24.57 5.92 -3.38
CA ASP A 320 23.27 6.42 -3.83
C ASP A 320 22.44 5.32 -4.54
N TYR A 321 22.07 5.55 -5.79
CA TYR A 321 21.30 4.63 -6.64
C TYR A 321 22.20 3.85 -7.63
N GLN A 322 23.53 3.92 -7.47
CA GLN A 322 24.46 3.19 -8.32
C GLN A 322 24.41 1.69 -8.04
N LEU A 323 24.47 0.91 -9.12
CA LEU A 323 24.52 -0.55 -9.06
C LEU A 323 25.98 -1.05 -9.20
N PRO A 324 26.33 -2.14 -8.52
CA PRO A 324 25.55 -2.93 -7.56
C PRO A 324 25.17 -2.11 -6.32
N GLY A 325 23.91 -2.20 -5.88
CA GLY A 325 23.41 -1.41 -4.74
C GLY A 325 21.89 -1.28 -4.74
N ALA A 326 21.37 -0.25 -4.04
CA ALA A 326 19.94 -0.01 -3.88
C ALA A 326 19.38 0.89 -5.00
N PRO A 327 18.54 0.37 -5.91
CA PRO A 327 18.01 1.14 -7.05
C PRO A 327 16.84 2.07 -6.71
N HIS A 328 16.19 1.90 -5.56
CA HIS A 328 15.01 2.66 -5.16
C HIS A 328 15.05 3.10 -3.70
N ARG A 329 13.97 3.73 -3.22
CA ARG A 329 13.79 4.16 -1.83
C ARG A 329 13.78 2.97 -0.87
N THR A 330 14.04 3.26 0.41
CA THR A 330 14.06 2.25 1.49
C THR A 330 12.66 1.83 1.91
N GLY A 331 11.63 2.67 1.69
CA GLY A 331 10.26 2.31 2.01
C GLY A 331 9.24 3.40 1.72
N HIS A 332 7.99 3.11 2.02
CA HIS A 332 6.84 3.98 1.79
C HIS A 332 5.81 3.83 2.90
N GLY A 333 4.92 4.83 3.03
CA GLY A 333 3.73 4.71 3.86
C GLY A 333 2.77 3.64 3.31
N ILE A 334 1.97 3.05 4.17
CA ILE A 334 0.99 2.02 3.81
C ILE A 334 -0.28 2.17 4.63
N GLY A 335 -1.42 1.88 4.02
CA GLY A 335 -2.73 1.95 4.66
C GLY A 335 -3.82 1.42 3.74
N LEU A 336 -4.75 2.30 3.35
CA LEU A 336 -5.76 2.05 2.32
C LEU A 336 -5.18 2.12 0.88
N SER A 337 -3.94 2.54 0.73
CA SER A 337 -3.16 2.37 -0.49
C SER A 337 -1.94 1.52 -0.15
N VAL A 338 -1.45 0.73 -1.09
CA VAL A 338 -0.18 0.00 -0.94
C VAL A 338 0.93 1.03 -0.72
N HIS A 339 1.00 2.05 -1.59
CA HIS A 339 1.91 3.17 -1.45
C HIS A 339 1.15 4.44 -1.11
N GLU A 340 1.49 5.07 0.02
CA GLU A 340 0.99 6.38 0.41
C GLU A 340 2.08 7.18 1.15
N ALA A 341 1.87 8.49 1.31
CA ALA A 341 2.79 9.34 2.06
C ALA A 341 2.86 8.93 3.57
N PRO A 342 4.01 9.22 4.24
CA PRO A 342 5.27 9.72 3.71
C PRO A 342 6.19 8.58 3.22
N TYR A 343 7.37 8.93 2.69
CA TYR A 343 8.28 7.96 2.08
C TYR A 343 9.63 7.92 2.80
N LEU A 344 10.18 6.73 3.02
CA LEU A 344 11.56 6.57 3.52
C LEU A 344 12.53 6.74 2.34
N VAL A 345 12.79 8.00 1.99
CA VAL A 345 13.61 8.38 0.83
C VAL A 345 14.32 9.69 1.10
N ARG A 346 15.50 9.87 0.52
CA ARG A 346 16.24 11.13 0.57
C ARG A 346 15.38 12.30 0.10
N GLY A 347 15.34 13.36 0.90
CA GLY A 347 14.58 14.59 0.64
C GLY A 347 13.17 14.59 1.23
N ASP A 348 12.66 13.47 1.73
CA ASP A 348 11.42 13.48 2.51
C ASP A 348 11.74 13.90 3.95
N ARG A 349 11.39 15.13 4.26
CA ARG A 349 11.64 15.79 5.54
C ARG A 349 10.46 15.74 6.50
N THR A 350 9.48 14.88 6.21
CA THR A 350 8.36 14.63 7.13
C THR A 350 8.90 14.06 8.43
N GLU A 351 8.55 14.69 9.55
CA GLU A 351 8.85 14.18 10.88
C GLU A 351 7.95 12.99 11.19
N MET A 352 8.54 11.88 11.56
CA MET A 352 7.81 10.68 11.97
C MET A 352 6.99 10.96 13.23
N GLN A 353 5.71 10.57 13.20
CA GLN A 353 4.78 10.71 14.31
C GLN A 353 4.24 9.35 14.73
N PRO A 354 3.83 9.17 15.99
CA PRO A 354 3.16 7.95 16.42
C PRO A 354 1.95 7.61 15.54
N GLY A 355 1.83 6.33 15.17
CA GLY A 355 0.81 5.82 14.26
C GLY A 355 1.22 5.82 12.78
N MET A 356 2.29 6.50 12.37
CA MET A 356 2.79 6.37 11.01
C MET A 356 3.31 4.96 10.76
N CYS A 357 2.93 4.39 9.60
CA CYS A 357 3.27 3.03 9.18
C CYS A 357 4.09 3.07 7.91
N PHE A 358 5.11 2.21 7.83
CA PHE A 358 6.02 2.17 6.68
C PHE A 358 6.33 0.74 6.26
N SER A 359 6.49 0.52 4.96
CA SER A 359 7.34 -0.56 4.48
C SER A 359 8.79 -0.27 4.85
N ASN A 360 9.60 -1.32 4.98
CA ASN A 360 11.03 -1.23 5.16
C ASN A 360 11.65 -2.33 4.30
N GLU A 361 12.07 -1.94 3.11
CA GLU A 361 12.38 -2.82 1.99
C GLU A 361 13.65 -2.38 1.22
N PRO A 362 14.77 -2.09 1.89
CA PRO A 362 15.99 -1.84 1.15
C PRO A 362 16.20 -2.99 0.18
N THR A 363 16.61 -2.69 -1.04
CA THR A 363 16.79 -3.70 -2.09
C THR A 363 18.21 -3.66 -2.57
N ILE A 364 18.85 -4.81 -2.68
CA ILE A 364 20.18 -4.94 -3.29
C ILE A 364 20.05 -5.62 -4.64
N VAL A 365 20.52 -4.95 -5.69
CA VAL A 365 20.62 -5.51 -7.05
C VAL A 365 22.09 -5.76 -7.42
N ILE A 366 22.39 -6.98 -7.80
CA ILE A 366 23.66 -7.39 -8.41
C ILE A 366 23.40 -7.61 -9.91
N PRO A 367 23.75 -6.64 -10.77
CA PRO A 367 23.37 -6.69 -12.18
C PRO A 367 23.83 -7.98 -12.87
N GLY A 368 22.88 -8.63 -13.54
CA GLY A 368 23.14 -9.85 -14.31
C GLY A 368 23.23 -11.14 -13.49
N GLU A 369 23.15 -11.06 -12.16
CA GLU A 369 23.22 -12.20 -11.27
C GLU A 369 21.91 -12.41 -10.50
N PHE A 370 21.64 -11.61 -9.48
CA PHE A 370 20.44 -11.71 -8.64
C PHE A 370 20.16 -10.40 -7.89
N GLY A 371 18.99 -10.30 -7.30
CA GLY A 371 18.63 -9.27 -6.33
C GLY A 371 18.10 -9.89 -5.05
N VAL A 372 18.16 -9.12 -3.96
CA VAL A 372 17.58 -9.47 -2.66
C VAL A 372 16.72 -8.30 -2.21
N ARG A 373 15.48 -8.58 -1.81
CA ARG A 373 14.59 -7.66 -1.08
C ARG A 373 14.02 -8.41 0.12
N ILE A 374 14.17 -7.83 1.30
CA ILE A 374 13.54 -8.31 2.53
C ILE A 374 12.64 -7.18 3.00
N GLU A 375 11.36 -7.42 2.99
CA GLU A 375 10.39 -6.40 3.33
C GLU A 375 9.50 -6.83 4.47
N ASP A 376 9.48 -6.00 5.48
CA ASP A 376 8.57 -6.03 6.59
C ASP A 376 8.05 -4.62 6.88
N HIS A 377 6.95 -4.53 7.62
CA HIS A 377 6.39 -3.25 8.00
C HIS A 377 6.55 -2.98 9.48
N PHE A 378 6.76 -1.71 9.77
CA PHE A 378 6.74 -1.20 11.14
C PHE A 378 5.79 -0.02 11.28
N PHE A 379 5.44 0.30 12.51
CA PHE A 379 4.75 1.54 12.84
C PHE A 379 5.48 2.28 13.95
N VAL A 380 5.38 3.60 13.94
CA VAL A 380 5.98 4.47 14.94
C VAL A 380 5.11 4.45 16.19
N THR A 381 5.74 4.22 17.35
CA THR A 381 5.11 4.26 18.67
C THR A 381 5.49 5.57 19.39
N PRO A 382 4.90 5.91 20.55
CA PRO A 382 5.32 7.10 21.30
C PRO A 382 6.79 7.10 21.74
N THR A 383 7.46 5.94 21.77
CA THR A 383 8.82 5.79 22.29
C THR A 383 9.84 5.23 21.30
N GLY A 384 9.43 4.88 20.07
CA GLY A 384 10.30 4.28 19.05
C GLY A 384 9.49 3.74 17.87
N ALA A 385 9.80 2.52 17.43
CA ALA A 385 9.06 1.81 16.40
C ALA A 385 8.80 0.34 16.81
N GLU A 386 7.79 -0.28 16.22
CA GLU A 386 7.40 -1.68 16.45
C GLU A 386 7.10 -2.35 15.12
N TRP A 387 7.61 -3.57 14.93
CA TRP A 387 7.28 -4.39 13.78
C TRP A 387 5.86 -4.94 13.86
N PHE A 388 5.18 -5.01 12.72
CA PHE A 388 3.84 -5.62 12.65
C PHE A 388 3.87 -7.14 12.79
N THR A 389 4.93 -7.77 12.30
CA THR A 389 5.07 -9.23 12.17
C THR A 389 6.49 -9.68 12.46
N ASP A 390 6.68 -10.99 12.62
CA ASP A 390 7.99 -11.59 12.73
C ASP A 390 8.75 -11.46 11.40
N ARG A 391 10.04 -11.13 11.50
CA ARG A 391 10.93 -10.93 10.36
C ARG A 391 11.65 -12.23 9.96
N SER A 392 12.21 -12.25 8.76
CA SER A 392 13.14 -13.31 8.35
C SER A 392 14.30 -13.42 9.32
N VAL A 393 14.59 -14.64 9.78
CA VAL A 393 15.70 -14.91 10.71
C VAL A 393 17.03 -15.02 9.96
N SER A 394 17.02 -15.73 8.84
CA SER A 394 18.19 -15.93 7.96
C SER A 394 17.72 -16.32 6.56
N ILE A 395 18.67 -16.33 5.62
CA ILE A 395 18.42 -16.84 4.26
C ILE A 395 17.94 -18.31 4.25
N ASP A 396 18.34 -19.11 5.26
CA ASP A 396 17.95 -20.51 5.41
C ASP A 396 16.61 -20.68 6.16
N LYS A 397 16.17 -19.63 6.88
CA LYS A 397 14.91 -19.60 7.65
C LYS A 397 14.18 -18.29 7.36
N PRO A 398 13.60 -18.15 6.16
CA PRO A 398 12.92 -16.93 5.74
C PRO A 398 11.59 -16.70 6.49
N PHE A 399 11.07 -17.72 7.14
CA PHE A 399 9.84 -17.68 7.95
C PHE A 399 10.16 -18.09 9.38
N ALA A 400 9.91 -17.20 10.34
CA ALA A 400 10.07 -17.45 11.78
C ALA A 400 8.94 -18.34 12.33
#